data_bce5c71779f503f9d1a6d6c5c46a258a
#
_entry.id   bce5c71779f503f9d1a6d6c5c46a258a
#
_cell.length_a   1.000
_cell.length_b   1.000
_cell.length_c   1.000
_cell.angle_alpha   90.00
_cell.angle_beta   90.00
_cell.angle_gamma   90.00
#
_symmetry.space_group_name_H-M   'P 1'
#
loop_
_entity.id
_entity.type
_entity.pdbx_description
1 polymer ?
#
loop_
_entity_poly.entity_id
_entity_poly.type
_entity_poly.pdbx_seq_one_letter_code
_entity_poly.pdbx_strand_id
1 'polypeptide(L)'
;LQAAMLANTAINTQRETFREADVIRVHGIISNGGASVNAIPGEVIYDGRVRAKSIEALEPIAEKVIRCYRAGALAVGASVEVQSIAGYHGLVQDPTMQKLFIENAKLVLGRDSISVVGASQTHGGSTDMGDLSKIMPVIHPYANSASGVGHGHDYLIEDYEIAVVAPAKVMTATVLDLLGNDAQVARELLAKSNPAMTAEQYISVQ
;
A
#
# COMPACT_ATOMS: atom_id res chain seq x y z
N LEU A 1 26.11 14.52 2.96
CA LEU A 1 25.94 13.19 3.55
C LEU A 1 25.56 13.31 5.04
N GLN A 2 26.34 14.05 5.87
CA GLN A 2 26.08 14.19 7.31
C GLN A 2 24.69 14.76 7.63
N ALA A 3 24.20 15.70 6.83
CA ALA A 3 22.82 16.21 6.96
C ALA A 3 21.79 15.08 6.89
N ALA A 4 21.91 14.18 5.90
CA ALA A 4 21.02 13.03 5.73
C ALA A 4 21.15 12.02 6.90
N MET A 5 22.37 11.78 7.39
CA MET A 5 22.60 10.91 8.56
C MET A 5 21.99 11.48 9.84
N LEU A 6 22.14 12.76 10.09
CA LEU A 6 21.52 13.45 11.23
C LEU A 6 19.99 13.43 11.12
N ALA A 7 19.44 13.67 9.92
CA ALA A 7 18.01 13.58 9.68
C ALA A 7 17.48 12.17 9.98
N ASN A 8 18.17 11.12 9.54
CA ASN A 8 17.79 9.74 9.81
C ASN A 8 17.86 9.41 11.32
N THR A 9 18.88 9.92 12.04
CA THR A 9 18.96 9.80 13.49
C THR A 9 17.78 10.50 14.17
N ALA A 10 17.42 11.70 13.74
CA ALA A 10 16.27 12.43 14.26
C ALA A 10 14.94 11.68 13.99
N ILE A 11 14.77 11.09 12.80
CA ILE A 11 13.60 10.24 12.47
C ILE A 11 13.55 9.05 13.43
N ASN A 12 14.67 8.38 13.69
CA ASN A 12 14.70 7.24 14.61
C ASN A 12 14.32 7.65 16.05
N THR A 13 14.74 8.82 16.50
CA THR A 13 14.32 9.38 17.79
C THR A 13 12.81 9.69 17.83
N GLN A 14 12.24 10.14 16.70
CA GLN A 14 10.79 10.40 16.62
C GLN A 14 9.93 9.14 16.72
N ARG A 15 10.48 7.93 16.51
CA ARG A 15 9.72 6.68 16.58
C ARG A 15 9.05 6.47 17.94
N GLU A 16 9.64 6.95 19.02
CA GLU A 16 9.04 6.90 20.37
C GLU A 16 7.75 7.71 20.49
N THR A 17 7.53 8.65 19.58
CA THR A 17 6.33 9.49 19.53
C THR A 17 5.23 8.94 18.60
N PHE A 18 5.47 7.80 17.96
CA PHE A 18 4.50 7.17 17.06
C PHE A 18 3.51 6.33 17.87
N ARG A 19 2.23 6.46 17.54
CA ARG A 19 1.18 5.65 18.18
C ARG A 19 1.20 4.25 17.56
N GLU A 20 1.20 3.22 18.37
CA GLU A 20 1.18 1.82 17.90
C GLU A 20 -0.05 1.52 17.03
N ALA A 21 -1.21 2.09 17.39
CA ALA A 21 -2.47 1.91 16.66
C ALA A 21 -2.42 2.42 15.21
N ASP A 22 -1.49 3.32 14.88
CA ASP A 22 -1.37 3.94 13.56
C ASP A 22 -0.48 3.12 12.61
N VAL A 23 0.21 2.10 13.11
CA VAL A 23 1.07 1.16 12.35
C VAL A 23 2.05 1.90 11.44
N ILE A 24 2.77 2.88 12.02
CA ILE A 24 3.66 3.76 11.26
C ILE A 24 4.92 3.02 10.83
N ARG A 25 5.29 3.21 9.57
CA ARG A 25 6.56 2.75 9.01
C ARG A 25 7.25 3.90 8.27
N VAL A 26 8.49 4.17 8.67
CA VAL A 26 9.37 5.17 8.01
C VAL A 26 10.66 4.47 7.66
N HIS A 27 11.04 4.49 6.41
CA HIS A 27 12.29 3.94 5.90
C HIS A 27 12.73 4.68 4.66
N GLY A 28 13.97 4.51 4.27
CA GLY A 28 14.51 5.12 3.06
C GLY A 28 15.96 4.72 2.85
N ILE A 29 16.50 5.21 1.77
CA ILE A 29 17.87 4.98 1.32
C ILE A 29 18.53 6.30 0.93
N ILE A 30 19.85 6.38 1.04
CA ILE A 30 20.64 7.42 0.40
C ILE A 30 20.92 6.92 -1.02
N SER A 31 20.20 7.46 -2.00
CA SER A 31 20.35 7.07 -3.41
C SER A 31 21.53 7.77 -4.10
N ASN A 32 21.90 8.94 -3.59
CA ASN A 32 23.16 9.60 -3.97
C ASN A 32 23.84 10.15 -2.72
N GLY A 33 24.98 9.59 -2.34
CA GLY A 33 25.74 9.98 -1.14
C GLY A 33 27.06 10.69 -1.43
N GLY A 34 27.37 10.93 -2.69
CA GLY A 34 28.63 11.54 -3.16
C GLY A 34 29.45 10.62 -4.04
N ALA A 35 30.50 11.15 -4.68
CA ALA A 35 31.29 10.46 -5.71
C ALA A 35 32.70 10.05 -5.23
N SER A 36 33.23 10.64 -4.16
CA SER A 36 34.61 10.40 -3.71
C SER A 36 34.72 10.52 -2.18
N VAL A 37 35.54 9.67 -1.58
CA VAL A 37 35.76 9.61 -0.13
C VAL A 37 36.50 10.82 0.43
N ASN A 38 37.26 11.52 -0.40
CA ASN A 38 38.05 12.69 -0.04
C ASN A 38 37.42 14.03 -0.42
N ALA A 39 36.14 14.00 -0.88
CA ALA A 39 35.38 15.20 -1.21
C ALA A 39 34.07 15.26 -0.43
N ILE A 40 33.75 16.44 0.11
CA ILE A 40 32.45 16.68 0.71
C ILE A 40 31.43 16.79 -0.43
N PRO A 41 30.35 15.96 -0.45
CA PRO A 41 29.35 16.04 -1.48
C PRO A 41 28.64 17.40 -1.49
N GLY A 42 28.55 18.03 -2.65
CA GLY A 42 27.75 19.26 -2.83
C GLY A 42 26.25 18.98 -2.79
N GLU A 43 25.85 17.78 -3.19
CA GLU A 43 24.46 17.31 -3.17
C GLU A 43 24.39 15.87 -2.65
N VAL A 44 23.32 15.59 -1.91
CA VAL A 44 22.96 14.23 -1.45
C VAL A 44 21.48 14.03 -1.64
N ILE A 45 21.09 12.89 -2.18
CA ILE A 45 19.68 12.52 -2.36
C ILE A 45 19.32 11.40 -1.40
N TYR A 46 18.22 11.61 -0.69
CA TYR A 46 17.63 10.61 0.21
C TYR A 46 16.19 10.33 -0.23
N ASP A 47 15.96 9.11 -0.70
CA ASP A 47 14.64 8.61 -1.05
C ASP A 47 13.99 7.97 0.17
N GLY A 48 12.91 8.57 0.66
CA GLY A 48 12.19 8.14 1.84
C GLY A 48 10.76 7.72 1.57
N ARG A 49 10.21 6.89 2.45
CA ARG A 49 8.81 6.51 2.42
C ARG A 49 8.22 6.49 3.82
N VAL A 50 7.06 7.13 3.96
CA VAL A 50 6.25 7.09 5.17
C VAL A 50 4.98 6.32 4.85
N ARG A 51 4.60 5.39 5.72
CA ARG A 51 3.36 4.62 5.64
C ARG A 51 2.64 4.67 6.97
N ALA A 52 1.33 4.70 6.93
CA ALA A 52 0.45 4.63 8.09
C ALA A 52 -0.80 3.81 7.75
N LYS A 53 -1.56 3.45 8.77
CA LYS A 53 -2.83 2.73 8.61
C LYS A 53 -3.90 3.57 7.90
N SER A 54 -3.90 4.89 8.09
CA SER A 54 -4.84 5.82 7.48
C SER A 54 -4.14 7.14 7.09
N ILE A 55 -4.80 7.95 6.29
CA ILE A 55 -4.30 9.27 5.87
C ILE A 55 -4.22 10.22 7.06
N GLU A 56 -5.20 10.21 7.92
CA GLU A 56 -5.26 11.04 9.13
C GLU A 56 -4.07 10.76 10.07
N ALA A 57 -3.59 9.51 10.09
CA ALA A 57 -2.39 9.12 10.82
C ALA A 57 -1.11 9.47 10.03
N LEU A 58 -1.17 9.44 8.69
CA LEU A 58 -0.01 9.68 7.83
C LEU A 58 0.45 11.14 7.86
N GLU A 59 -0.47 12.10 7.69
CA GLU A 59 -0.16 13.52 7.57
C GLU A 59 0.71 14.07 8.72
N PRO A 60 0.33 13.89 10.01
CA PRO A 60 1.16 14.42 11.11
C PRO A 60 2.52 13.73 11.21
N ILE A 61 2.65 12.49 10.73
CA ILE A 61 3.94 11.78 10.71
C ILE A 61 4.81 12.27 9.57
N ALA A 62 4.25 12.50 8.39
CA ALA A 62 4.97 13.09 7.26
C ALA A 62 5.58 14.44 7.65
N GLU A 63 4.83 15.29 8.34
CA GLU A 63 5.32 16.56 8.86
C GLU A 63 6.48 16.40 9.89
N LYS A 64 6.40 15.40 10.76
CA LYS A 64 7.50 15.07 11.69
C LYS A 64 8.76 14.65 10.92
N VAL A 65 8.62 13.83 9.88
CA VAL A 65 9.73 13.35 9.05
C VAL A 65 10.35 14.51 8.26
N ILE A 66 9.55 15.35 7.63
CA ILE A 66 10.00 16.55 6.91
C ILE A 66 10.78 17.48 7.86
N ARG A 67 10.30 17.66 9.07
CA ARG A 67 10.99 18.46 10.10
C ARG A 67 12.34 17.86 10.46
N CYS A 68 12.49 16.54 10.50
CA CYS A 68 13.77 15.88 10.74
C CYS A 68 14.76 16.13 9.59
N TYR A 69 14.32 16.14 8.33
CA TYR A 69 15.18 16.49 7.19
C TYR A 69 15.66 17.94 7.29
N ARG A 70 14.75 18.88 7.62
CA ARG A 70 15.10 20.29 7.82
C ARG A 70 16.09 20.47 8.98
N ALA A 71 15.89 19.76 10.09
CA ALA A 71 16.79 19.81 11.25
C ALA A 71 18.17 19.26 10.92
N GLY A 72 18.28 18.15 10.21
CA GLY A 72 19.55 17.56 9.78
C GLY A 72 20.35 18.50 8.86
N ALA A 73 19.68 19.16 7.92
CA ALA A 73 20.30 20.16 7.06
C ALA A 73 20.78 21.39 7.86
N LEU A 74 19.90 21.94 8.70
CA LEU A 74 20.20 23.10 9.53
C LEU A 74 21.42 22.87 10.44
N ALA A 75 21.54 21.67 11.02
CA ALA A 75 22.62 21.34 11.97
C ALA A 75 24.04 21.43 11.35
N VAL A 76 24.16 21.32 10.03
CA VAL A 76 25.44 21.37 9.30
C VAL A 76 25.54 22.55 8.34
N GLY A 77 24.62 23.51 8.42
CA GLY A 77 24.60 24.68 7.55
C GLY A 77 24.27 24.40 6.10
N ALA A 78 23.56 23.29 5.81
CA ALA A 78 23.09 22.92 4.48
C ALA A 78 21.63 23.35 4.26
N SER A 79 21.20 23.40 3.01
CA SER A 79 19.79 23.51 2.63
C SER A 79 19.20 22.14 2.34
N VAL A 80 17.87 22.02 2.39
CA VAL A 80 17.13 20.83 1.97
C VAL A 80 15.88 21.23 1.18
N GLU A 81 15.70 20.59 0.05
CA GLU A 81 14.44 20.58 -0.69
C GLU A 81 13.74 19.26 -0.41
N VAL A 82 12.46 19.29 -0.13
CA VAL A 82 11.64 18.09 0.12
C VAL A 82 10.53 18.06 -0.91
N GLN A 83 10.55 17.03 -1.75
CA GLN A 83 9.48 16.72 -2.69
C GLN A 83 8.63 15.60 -2.08
N SER A 84 7.35 15.85 -1.88
CA SER A 84 6.39 14.85 -1.43
C SER A 84 5.57 14.36 -2.62
N ILE A 85 5.61 13.06 -2.85
CA ILE A 85 4.85 12.41 -3.91
C ILE A 85 3.81 11.53 -3.23
N ALA A 86 2.55 11.67 -3.62
CA ALA A 86 1.47 10.84 -3.12
C ALA A 86 1.74 9.35 -3.49
N GLY A 87 1.56 8.47 -2.50
CA GLY A 87 1.53 7.02 -2.73
C GLY A 87 0.10 6.53 -2.87
N TYR A 88 -0.08 5.21 -2.92
CA TYR A 88 -1.41 4.61 -2.94
C TYR A 88 -2.14 4.76 -1.61
N HIS A 89 -3.45 4.96 -1.69
CA HIS A 89 -4.33 4.89 -0.53
C HIS A 89 -4.37 3.47 0.09
N GLY A 90 -4.71 3.40 1.36
CA GLY A 90 -4.97 2.11 2.02
C GLY A 90 -6.18 1.41 1.40
N LEU A 91 -6.02 0.13 1.05
CA LEU A 91 -7.08 -0.69 0.45
C LEU A 91 -8.23 -0.92 1.44
N VAL A 92 -9.45 -0.64 0.99
CA VAL A 92 -10.69 -0.98 1.68
C VAL A 92 -11.48 -1.91 0.78
N GLN A 93 -11.59 -3.18 1.17
CA GLN A 93 -12.30 -4.18 0.39
C GLN A 93 -13.80 -4.15 0.70
N ASP A 94 -14.63 -4.28 -0.34
CA ASP A 94 -16.08 -4.35 -0.19
C ASP A 94 -16.53 -5.71 0.37
N PRO A 95 -17.26 -5.75 1.50
CA PRO A 95 -17.64 -7.00 2.15
C PRO A 95 -18.65 -7.82 1.35
N THR A 96 -19.49 -7.19 0.53
CA THR A 96 -20.47 -7.89 -0.33
C THR A 96 -19.76 -8.59 -1.47
N MET A 97 -18.82 -7.91 -2.13
CA MET A 97 -17.98 -8.53 -3.16
C MET A 97 -17.07 -9.62 -2.58
N GLN A 98 -16.52 -9.41 -1.38
CA GLN A 98 -15.73 -10.45 -0.70
C GLN A 98 -16.56 -11.72 -0.48
N LYS A 99 -17.79 -11.59 0.02
CA LYS A 99 -18.68 -12.72 0.26
C LYS A 99 -18.95 -13.47 -1.03
N LEU A 100 -19.33 -12.76 -2.10
CA LEU A 100 -19.61 -13.35 -3.40
C LEU A 100 -18.38 -14.10 -3.96
N PHE A 101 -17.21 -13.48 -3.90
CA PHE A 101 -15.96 -14.10 -4.33
C PHE A 101 -15.62 -15.37 -3.53
N ILE A 102 -15.79 -15.33 -2.19
CA ILE A 102 -15.55 -16.48 -1.31
C ILE A 102 -16.49 -17.64 -1.64
N GLU A 103 -17.76 -17.38 -1.92
CA GLU A 103 -18.73 -18.41 -2.33
C GLU A 103 -18.30 -19.07 -3.63
N ASN A 104 -17.93 -18.31 -4.64
CA ASN A 104 -17.39 -18.81 -5.90
C ASN A 104 -16.07 -19.57 -5.73
N ALA A 105 -15.17 -19.06 -4.89
CA ALA A 105 -13.92 -19.74 -4.60
C ALA A 105 -14.14 -21.10 -3.92
N LYS A 106 -15.12 -21.22 -3.02
CA LYS A 106 -15.51 -22.51 -2.41
C LYS A 106 -16.04 -23.53 -3.41
N LEU A 107 -16.75 -23.06 -4.45
CA LEU A 107 -17.23 -23.93 -5.52
C LEU A 107 -16.10 -24.44 -6.42
N VAL A 108 -15.13 -23.58 -6.72
CA VAL A 108 -14.01 -23.89 -7.64
C VAL A 108 -12.88 -24.67 -6.94
N LEU A 109 -12.51 -24.29 -5.71
CA LEU A 109 -11.32 -24.79 -5.02
C LEU A 109 -11.64 -25.82 -3.90
N GLY A 110 -12.91 -25.89 -3.47
CA GLY A 110 -13.30 -26.61 -2.27
C GLY A 110 -13.18 -25.76 -0.98
N ARG A 111 -13.89 -26.17 0.08
CA ARG A 111 -14.07 -25.35 1.29
C ARG A 111 -12.79 -25.15 2.10
N ASP A 112 -11.92 -26.15 2.13
CA ASP A 112 -10.73 -26.16 2.99
C ASP A 112 -9.55 -25.39 2.37
N SER A 113 -9.69 -24.95 1.12
CA SER A 113 -8.63 -24.23 0.38
C SER A 113 -8.68 -22.70 0.55
N ILE A 114 -9.61 -22.17 1.37
CA ILE A 114 -9.84 -20.73 1.48
C ILE A 114 -9.57 -20.26 2.89
N SER A 115 -8.67 -19.27 2.99
CA SER A 115 -8.39 -18.55 4.23
C SER A 115 -8.92 -17.12 4.13
N VAL A 116 -9.72 -16.71 5.10
CA VAL A 116 -10.21 -15.34 5.22
C VAL A 116 -9.40 -14.62 6.28
N VAL A 117 -8.66 -13.62 5.87
CA VAL A 117 -7.85 -12.80 6.79
C VAL A 117 -8.76 -11.75 7.42
N GLY A 118 -8.76 -11.66 8.74
CA GLY A 118 -9.58 -10.70 9.46
C GLY A 118 -9.15 -9.25 9.23
N ALA A 119 -10.10 -8.32 9.30
CA ALA A 119 -9.87 -6.87 9.08
C ALA A 119 -8.85 -6.24 10.06
N SER A 120 -8.56 -6.91 11.18
CA SER A 120 -7.54 -6.48 12.16
C SER A 120 -6.11 -6.80 11.74
N GLN A 121 -5.92 -7.70 10.78
CA GLN A 121 -4.60 -8.05 10.28
C GLN A 121 -4.19 -7.08 9.17
N THR A 122 -3.18 -6.27 9.43
CA THR A 122 -2.59 -5.37 8.45
C THR A 122 -1.46 -6.08 7.71
N HIS A 123 -1.59 -6.18 6.39
CA HIS A 123 -0.49 -6.59 5.51
C HIS A 123 0.34 -5.38 5.12
N GLY A 124 1.67 -5.54 5.05
CA GLY A 124 2.59 -4.45 4.72
C GLY A 124 2.61 -4.08 3.23
N GLY A 125 1.83 -4.77 2.40
CA GLY A 125 1.74 -4.52 0.97
C GLY A 125 1.02 -3.21 0.65
N SER A 126 1.29 -2.69 -0.54
CA SER A 126 0.67 -1.50 -1.11
C SER A 126 0.32 -1.80 -2.56
N THR A 127 -0.85 -1.37 -3.00
CA THR A 127 -1.38 -1.63 -4.34
C THR A 127 -2.25 -0.44 -4.78
N ASP A 128 -2.27 -0.16 -6.07
CA ASP A 128 -3.14 0.82 -6.73
C ASP A 128 -4.64 0.52 -6.55
N MET A 129 -5.00 -0.74 -6.25
CA MET A 129 -6.36 -1.09 -5.83
C MET A 129 -6.83 -0.32 -4.58
N GLY A 130 -5.88 0.18 -3.76
CA GLY A 130 -6.17 1.08 -2.65
C GLY A 130 -6.86 2.36 -3.11
N ASP A 131 -6.39 2.92 -4.22
CA ASP A 131 -6.94 4.14 -4.81
C ASP A 131 -8.34 3.88 -5.39
N LEU A 132 -8.50 2.80 -6.15
CA LEU A 132 -9.81 2.39 -6.66
C LEU A 132 -10.83 2.15 -5.55
N SER A 133 -10.38 1.62 -4.41
CA SER A 133 -11.26 1.38 -3.26
C SER A 133 -11.87 2.65 -2.66
N LYS A 134 -11.34 3.83 -2.98
CA LYS A 134 -11.89 5.13 -2.53
C LYS A 134 -13.02 5.62 -3.41
N ILE A 135 -13.08 5.17 -4.66
CA ILE A 135 -14.06 5.65 -5.64
C ILE A 135 -15.08 4.60 -6.05
N MET A 136 -14.82 3.32 -5.77
CA MET A 136 -15.74 2.22 -6.12
C MET A 136 -15.53 0.98 -5.25
N PRO A 137 -16.52 0.08 -5.14
CA PRO A 137 -16.34 -1.22 -4.49
C PRO A 137 -15.27 -2.06 -5.19
N VAL A 138 -14.34 -2.60 -4.41
CA VAL A 138 -13.26 -3.47 -4.93
C VAL A 138 -12.99 -4.64 -3.99
N ILE A 139 -12.36 -5.69 -4.52
CA ILE A 139 -11.69 -6.75 -3.77
C ILE A 139 -10.30 -7.01 -4.34
N HIS A 140 -9.41 -7.52 -3.52
CA HIS A 140 -8.05 -7.87 -3.91
C HIS A 140 -7.64 -9.19 -3.24
N PRO A 141 -8.10 -10.33 -3.76
CA PRO A 141 -7.75 -11.64 -3.22
C PRO A 141 -6.34 -12.06 -3.65
N TYR A 142 -5.75 -12.97 -2.89
CA TYR A 142 -4.44 -13.56 -3.17
C TYR A 142 -4.57 -15.05 -3.46
N ALA A 143 -3.75 -15.56 -4.38
CA ALA A 143 -3.52 -16.98 -4.58
C ALA A 143 -2.19 -17.38 -3.93
N ASN A 144 -2.19 -18.43 -3.13
CA ASN A 144 -1.01 -18.91 -2.42
C ASN A 144 -0.36 -20.08 -3.19
N SER A 145 0.49 -19.78 -4.16
CA SER A 145 1.14 -20.79 -4.99
C SER A 145 2.54 -20.40 -5.44
N ALA A 146 3.19 -19.53 -4.65
CA ALA A 146 4.54 -19.09 -4.92
C ALA A 146 5.47 -19.44 -3.75
N SER A 147 6.73 -19.71 -4.05
CA SER A 147 7.84 -19.83 -3.10
C SER A 147 8.82 -18.67 -3.23
N GLY A 148 9.81 -18.62 -2.34
CA GLY A 148 10.78 -17.53 -2.29
C GLY A 148 10.31 -16.30 -1.53
N VAL A 149 11.13 -15.26 -1.55
CA VAL A 149 10.84 -13.98 -0.89
C VAL A 149 10.17 -13.04 -1.87
N GLY A 150 9.04 -12.46 -1.48
CA GLY A 150 8.34 -11.47 -2.32
C GLY A 150 9.30 -10.35 -2.75
N HIS A 151 9.34 -10.05 -4.05
CA HIS A 151 10.32 -9.18 -4.73
C HIS A 151 11.76 -9.71 -4.76
N GLY A 152 12.02 -10.94 -4.27
CA GLY A 152 13.31 -11.59 -4.38
C GLY A 152 13.54 -12.16 -5.78
N HIS A 153 14.81 -12.42 -6.14
CA HIS A 153 15.16 -13.08 -7.39
C HIS A 153 14.80 -14.58 -7.41
N ASP A 154 14.49 -15.13 -6.24
CA ASP A 154 14.05 -16.50 -5.99
C ASP A 154 12.55 -16.67 -5.91
N TYR A 155 11.78 -15.58 -6.15
CA TYR A 155 10.31 -15.64 -6.16
C TYR A 155 9.83 -16.39 -7.41
N LEU A 156 9.21 -17.55 -7.20
CA LEU A 156 8.79 -18.47 -8.26
C LEU A 156 7.36 -18.98 -8.04
N ILE A 157 6.60 -19.08 -9.12
CA ILE A 157 5.30 -19.75 -9.11
C ILE A 157 5.54 -21.26 -9.14
N GLU A 158 5.06 -21.97 -8.10
CA GLU A 158 5.19 -23.43 -7.97
C GLU A 158 4.02 -24.19 -8.59
N ASP A 159 2.82 -23.63 -8.52
CA ASP A 159 1.60 -24.26 -9.02
C ASP A 159 0.79 -23.28 -9.86
N TYR A 160 0.84 -23.48 -11.18
CA TYR A 160 0.11 -22.64 -12.15
C TYR A 160 -1.40 -22.85 -12.12
N GLU A 161 -1.89 -24.04 -11.72
CA GLU A 161 -3.33 -24.26 -11.57
C GLU A 161 -3.88 -23.37 -10.46
N ILE A 162 -3.20 -23.30 -9.31
CA ILE A 162 -3.59 -22.45 -8.17
C ILE A 162 -3.28 -20.96 -8.45
N ALA A 163 -2.16 -20.64 -9.10
CA ALA A 163 -1.77 -19.26 -9.33
C ALA A 163 -2.57 -18.55 -10.42
N VAL A 164 -2.99 -19.28 -11.45
CA VAL A 164 -3.53 -18.68 -12.68
C VAL A 164 -4.92 -19.21 -13.00
N VAL A 165 -5.08 -20.53 -13.11
CA VAL A 165 -6.32 -21.12 -13.63
C VAL A 165 -7.45 -20.99 -12.62
N ALA A 166 -7.19 -21.31 -11.36
CA ALA A 166 -8.20 -21.24 -10.31
C ALA A 166 -8.68 -19.80 -10.05
N PRO A 167 -7.81 -18.79 -9.88
CA PRO A 167 -8.25 -17.39 -9.79
C PRO A 167 -9.03 -16.93 -11.02
N ALA A 168 -8.64 -17.31 -12.23
CA ALA A 168 -9.36 -16.97 -13.45
C ALA A 168 -10.78 -17.53 -13.45
N LYS A 169 -10.95 -18.78 -13.04
CA LYS A 169 -12.28 -19.43 -12.90
C LYS A 169 -13.13 -18.71 -11.85
N VAL A 170 -12.57 -18.40 -10.66
CA VAL A 170 -13.29 -17.73 -9.57
C VAL A 170 -13.68 -16.31 -9.98
N MET A 171 -12.77 -15.55 -10.59
CA MET A 171 -13.07 -14.20 -11.09
C MET A 171 -14.16 -14.23 -12.15
N THR A 172 -14.10 -15.17 -13.10
CA THR A 172 -15.13 -15.33 -14.14
C THR A 172 -16.49 -15.63 -13.52
N ALA A 173 -16.58 -16.59 -12.58
CA ALA A 173 -17.81 -16.89 -11.88
C ALA A 173 -18.37 -15.68 -11.14
N THR A 174 -17.50 -14.91 -10.45
CA THR A 174 -17.89 -13.70 -9.74
C THR A 174 -18.42 -12.62 -10.69
N VAL A 175 -17.81 -12.45 -11.87
CA VAL A 175 -18.31 -11.53 -12.91
C VAL A 175 -19.66 -11.98 -13.46
N LEU A 176 -19.84 -13.29 -13.68
CA LEU A 176 -21.12 -13.83 -14.13
C LEU A 176 -22.23 -13.59 -13.11
N ASP A 177 -21.96 -13.76 -11.81
CA ASP A 177 -22.93 -13.46 -10.76
C ASP A 177 -23.25 -11.96 -10.67
N LEU A 178 -22.26 -11.09 -10.83
CA LEU A 178 -22.45 -9.63 -10.81
C LEU A 178 -23.29 -9.15 -12.00
N LEU A 179 -23.04 -9.71 -13.19
CA LEU A 179 -23.66 -9.26 -14.45
C LEU A 179 -24.88 -10.07 -14.87
N GLY A 180 -25.11 -11.22 -14.25
CA GLY A 180 -26.30 -12.04 -14.49
C GLY A 180 -27.59 -11.30 -14.12
N ASN A 181 -28.74 -11.79 -14.62
CA ASN A 181 -30.07 -11.23 -14.34
C ASN A 181 -30.10 -9.70 -14.52
N ASP A 182 -29.66 -9.24 -15.68
CA ASP A 182 -29.62 -7.81 -16.04
C ASP A 182 -28.76 -6.98 -15.05
N ALA A 183 -27.66 -7.56 -14.58
CA ALA A 183 -26.70 -6.97 -13.62
C ALA A 183 -27.34 -6.52 -12.30
N GLN A 184 -28.35 -7.22 -11.82
CA GLN A 184 -29.06 -6.87 -10.59
C GLN A 184 -28.10 -6.75 -9.40
N VAL A 185 -27.23 -7.75 -9.21
CA VAL A 185 -26.28 -7.77 -8.07
C VAL A 185 -25.32 -6.59 -8.15
N ALA A 186 -24.78 -6.29 -9.31
CA ALA A 186 -23.89 -5.13 -9.48
C ALA A 186 -24.62 -3.80 -9.22
N ARG A 187 -25.85 -3.64 -9.70
CA ARG A 187 -26.65 -2.44 -9.42
C ARG A 187 -26.97 -2.27 -7.94
N GLU A 188 -27.34 -3.34 -7.25
CA GLU A 188 -27.58 -3.31 -5.81
C GLU A 188 -26.32 -2.97 -5.01
N LEU A 189 -25.17 -3.53 -5.42
CA LEU A 189 -23.87 -3.24 -4.83
C LEU A 189 -23.53 -1.76 -4.97
N LEU A 190 -23.62 -1.20 -6.17
CA LEU A 190 -23.35 0.21 -6.43
C LEU A 190 -24.33 1.15 -5.69
N ALA A 191 -25.61 0.79 -5.64
CA ALA A 191 -26.61 1.58 -4.90
C ALA A 191 -26.37 1.62 -3.40
N LYS A 192 -25.74 0.61 -2.82
CA LYS A 192 -25.39 0.53 -1.39
C LYS A 192 -23.98 1.05 -1.10
N SER A 193 -23.15 1.22 -2.13
CA SER A 193 -21.79 1.69 -1.95
C SER A 193 -21.80 3.17 -1.52
N ASN A 194 -20.87 3.49 -0.62
CA ASN A 194 -20.62 4.87 -0.20
C ASN A 194 -19.13 5.15 -0.32
N PRO A 195 -18.64 5.44 -1.54
CA PRO A 195 -17.23 5.69 -1.77
C PRO A 195 -16.77 6.92 -1.00
N ALA A 196 -15.53 6.91 -0.54
CA ALA A 196 -14.95 7.99 0.26
C ALA A 196 -14.79 9.29 -0.54
N MET A 197 -14.67 9.20 -1.87
CA MET A 197 -14.54 10.34 -2.78
C MET A 197 -15.07 9.99 -4.17
N THR A 198 -15.31 11.01 -5.00
CA THR A 198 -15.60 10.83 -6.43
C THR A 198 -14.32 10.67 -7.24
N ALA A 199 -14.42 10.21 -8.49
CA ALA A 199 -13.28 10.13 -9.39
C ALA A 199 -12.65 11.51 -9.63
N GLU A 200 -13.46 12.56 -9.78
CA GLU A 200 -12.99 13.94 -9.95
C GLU A 200 -12.23 14.44 -8.73
N GLN A 201 -12.74 14.15 -7.53
CA GLN A 201 -12.04 14.47 -6.28
C GLN A 201 -10.71 13.75 -6.19
N TYR A 202 -10.67 12.46 -6.54
CA TYR A 202 -9.43 11.68 -6.56
C TYR A 202 -8.40 12.30 -7.50
N ILE A 203 -8.78 12.63 -8.74
CA ILE A 203 -7.87 13.25 -9.74
C ILE A 203 -7.34 14.59 -9.25
N SER A 204 -8.13 15.36 -8.50
CA SER A 204 -7.73 16.70 -8.03
C SER A 204 -6.70 16.69 -6.89
N VAL A 205 -6.47 15.54 -6.23
CA VAL A 205 -5.52 15.42 -5.11
C VAL A 205 -4.25 14.65 -5.49
N GLN A 206 -4.13 14.17 -6.73
CA GLN A 206 -2.92 13.56 -7.29
C GLN A 206 -2.00 14.64 -7.90
#